data_44ccfc3293f9572d7313f6f1e5182403
#
_entry.id   44ccfc3293f9572d7313f6f1e5182403
#
_cell.length_a   1.000
_cell.length_b   1.000
_cell.length_c   1.000
_cell.angle_alpha   90.00
_cell.angle_beta   90.00
_cell.angle_gamma   90.00
#
_symmetry.space_group_name_H-M   'P 1'
#
loop_
_entity.id
_entity.type
_entity.pdbx_description
1 polymer ?
#
loop_
_entity_poly.entity_id
_entity_poly.type
_entity_poly.pdbx_seq_one_letter_code
_entity_poly.pdbx_strand_id
1 'polypeptide(L)'
;LYMCKLMIKMTIIKHAPWDLKYLGYDLPGRLNESVKYGGDGDLSYFNWSDLSFYNTLQNDSPITSGGEKRFKYIHLEGAHEPHVYDKDFNVLESSPYRDVIEANFTMLDLFLSQMKQAGVYDNTAIVIMADHGSHNDTDLRTINQNPILLIKGRSEQHDGLTVSYAPVSYDDLQQ
;
A
#
# COMPACT_ATOMS: atom_id res chain seq x y z
N LEU A 1 -4.88 26.62 2.50
CA LEU A 1 -5.00 27.22 1.15
C LEU A 1 -4.20 26.46 0.08
N TYR A 2 -2.97 25.99 0.39
CA TYR A 2 -2.11 25.26 -0.55
C TYR A 2 -2.69 23.90 -0.96
N MET A 3 -3.09 23.07 0.01
CA MET A 3 -3.72 21.75 -0.25
C MET A 3 -4.97 21.86 -1.11
N CYS A 4 -5.82 22.88 -0.86
CA CYS A 4 -7.00 23.10 -1.69
C CYS A 4 -6.64 23.41 -3.15
N LYS A 5 -5.61 24.21 -3.38
CA LYS A 5 -5.12 24.50 -4.74
C LYS A 5 -4.57 23.25 -5.42
N LEU A 6 -3.84 22.39 -4.68
CA LEU A 6 -3.32 21.14 -5.18
C LEU A 6 -4.45 20.17 -5.56
N MET A 7 -5.44 20.00 -4.69
CA MET A 7 -6.60 19.15 -4.95
C MET A 7 -7.40 19.63 -6.18
N ILE A 8 -7.61 20.93 -6.33
CA ILE A 8 -8.27 21.50 -7.52
C ILE A 8 -7.47 21.19 -8.78
N LYS A 9 -6.15 21.40 -8.76
CA LYS A 9 -5.28 21.07 -9.90
C LYS A 9 -5.34 19.60 -10.26
N MET A 10 -5.22 18.69 -9.29
CA MET A 10 -5.30 17.26 -9.52
C MET A 10 -6.67 16.85 -10.09
N THR A 11 -7.74 17.46 -9.60
CA THR A 11 -9.09 17.23 -10.14
C THR A 11 -9.21 17.70 -11.58
N ILE A 12 -8.68 18.88 -11.92
CA ILE A 12 -8.69 19.40 -13.30
C ILE A 12 -7.90 18.44 -14.21
N ILE A 13 -6.70 18.02 -13.83
CA ILE A 13 -5.88 17.08 -14.61
C ILE A 13 -6.60 15.75 -14.80
N LYS A 14 -7.23 15.21 -13.75
CA LYS A 14 -7.98 13.95 -13.81
C LYS A 14 -9.11 14.01 -14.85
N HIS A 15 -9.82 15.12 -14.94
CA HIS A 15 -11.00 15.29 -15.81
C HIS A 15 -10.70 16.00 -17.13
N ALA A 16 -9.47 16.47 -17.34
CA ALA A 16 -9.08 17.09 -18.60
C ALA A 16 -9.09 16.07 -19.76
N PRO A 17 -9.44 16.47 -20.98
CA PRO A 17 -9.20 15.66 -22.18
C PRO A 17 -7.76 15.20 -22.25
N TRP A 18 -7.54 13.99 -22.80
CA TRP A 18 -6.21 13.36 -22.83
C TRP A 18 -5.15 14.29 -23.43
N ASP A 19 -5.49 14.97 -24.52
CA ASP A 19 -4.58 15.88 -25.25
C ASP A 19 -4.16 17.12 -24.45
N LEU A 20 -4.86 17.44 -23.35
CA LEU A 20 -4.54 18.56 -22.46
C LEU A 20 -3.84 18.11 -21.17
N LYS A 21 -3.78 16.82 -20.91
CA LYS A 21 -3.15 16.29 -19.67
C LYS A 21 -1.67 16.59 -19.59
N TYR A 22 -0.96 16.63 -20.73
CA TYR A 22 0.47 16.93 -20.76
C TYR A 22 0.80 18.32 -20.20
N LEU A 23 -0.11 19.30 -20.34
CA LEU A 23 0.08 20.64 -19.76
C LEU A 23 0.11 20.63 -18.23
N GLY A 24 -0.46 19.59 -17.63
CA GLY A 24 -0.42 19.37 -16.19
C GLY A 24 0.79 18.54 -15.72
N TYR A 25 1.38 17.73 -16.61
CA TYR A 25 2.52 16.87 -16.27
C TYR A 25 3.85 17.60 -16.09
N ASP A 26 3.98 18.82 -16.62
CA ASP A 26 5.15 19.69 -16.33
C ASP A 26 5.14 20.27 -14.90
N LEU A 27 4.11 19.95 -14.12
CA LEU A 27 3.97 20.34 -12.72
C LEU A 27 4.77 19.50 -11.72
N PRO A 28 5.17 18.22 -11.97
CA PRO A 28 5.89 17.42 -10.98
C PRO A 28 7.19 18.05 -10.50
N GLY A 29 7.96 18.68 -11.37
CA GLY A 29 9.20 19.39 -10.98
C GLY A 29 8.94 20.53 -9.99
N ARG A 30 7.88 21.27 -10.19
CA ARG A 30 7.48 22.39 -9.31
C ARG A 30 6.69 21.92 -8.07
N LEU A 31 6.04 20.77 -8.14
CA LEU A 31 5.39 20.15 -6.99
C LEU A 31 6.42 19.54 -6.03
N ASN A 32 7.47 18.89 -6.55
CA ASN A 32 8.57 18.39 -5.74
C ASN A 32 9.36 19.51 -5.04
N GLU A 33 9.47 20.69 -5.64
CA GLU A 33 10.09 21.85 -4.96
C GLU A 33 9.20 22.43 -3.86
N SER A 34 7.89 22.24 -3.92
CA SER A 34 6.95 22.82 -2.96
C SER A 34 6.48 21.86 -1.87
N VAL A 35 6.66 20.57 -2.05
CA VAL A 35 6.49 19.54 -1.01
C VAL A 35 7.87 19.18 -0.45
N LYS A 36 8.61 20.16 0.00
CA LYS A 36 9.63 19.95 1.01
C LYS A 36 8.88 19.63 2.30
N TYR A 37 8.53 18.38 2.50
CA TYR A 37 8.24 17.87 3.83
C TYR A 37 9.50 18.08 4.66
N GLY A 38 9.39 18.93 5.66
CA GLY A 38 10.38 19.45 6.54
C GLY A 38 11.61 18.59 6.75
N GLY A 39 12.77 19.04 6.22
CA GLY A 39 14.07 18.46 6.50
C GLY A 39 14.69 17.75 5.30
N ASP A 40 15.93 18.02 5.11
CA ASP A 40 16.85 17.52 4.09
C ASP A 40 16.63 16.06 3.68
N GLY A 41 15.84 15.82 2.65
CA GLY A 41 15.83 14.57 1.89
C GLY A 41 15.88 13.25 2.69
N ASP A 42 15.37 13.26 3.91
CA ASP A 42 15.37 12.09 4.79
C ASP A 42 14.34 11.08 4.27
N LEU A 43 14.82 10.16 3.45
CA LEU A 43 14.03 9.01 2.95
C LEU A 43 13.52 8.12 4.09
N SER A 44 14.00 8.33 5.32
CA SER A 44 13.56 7.60 6.51
C SER A 44 12.07 7.77 6.79
N TYR A 45 11.45 8.89 6.35
CA TYR A 45 10.03 9.12 6.53
C TYR A 45 9.15 8.01 5.95
N PHE A 46 9.48 7.51 4.77
CA PHE A 46 8.72 6.44 4.12
C PHE A 46 8.76 5.12 4.90
N ASN A 47 9.89 4.84 5.55
CA ASN A 47 10.07 3.60 6.29
C ASN A 47 9.49 3.66 7.72
N TRP A 48 9.34 4.86 8.28
CA TRP A 48 8.82 5.01 9.64
C TRP A 48 7.33 4.73 9.75
N SER A 49 6.57 4.92 8.70
CA SER A 49 5.12 4.66 8.72
C SER A 49 4.82 3.17 8.92
N ASP A 50 5.50 2.27 8.21
CA ASP A 50 5.28 0.83 8.30
C ASP A 50 5.79 0.27 9.63
N LEU A 51 6.99 0.68 10.07
CA LEU A 51 7.52 0.31 11.39
C LEU A 51 6.62 0.82 12.53
N SER A 52 6.13 2.06 12.42
CA SER A 52 5.21 2.62 13.41
C SER A 52 3.89 1.84 13.45
N PHE A 53 3.37 1.45 12.31
CA PHE A 53 2.16 0.63 12.22
C PHE A 53 2.39 -0.77 12.81
N TYR A 54 3.50 -1.42 12.47
CA TYR A 54 3.89 -2.71 13.05
C TYR A 54 4.01 -2.65 14.58
N ASN A 55 4.69 -1.63 15.11
CA ASN A 55 4.82 -1.42 16.54
C ASN A 55 3.45 -1.17 17.23
N THR A 56 2.55 -0.46 16.55
CA THR A 56 1.18 -0.27 17.04
C THR A 56 0.42 -1.58 17.11
N LEU A 57 0.57 -2.44 16.10
CA LEU A 57 -0.04 -3.77 16.11
C LEU A 57 0.50 -4.65 17.24
N GLN A 58 1.80 -4.54 17.54
CA GLN A 58 2.39 -5.34 18.64
C GLN A 58 1.97 -4.88 20.03
N ASN A 59 1.82 -3.59 20.25
CA ASN A 59 1.60 -3.01 21.57
C ASN A 59 0.13 -2.72 21.88
N ASP A 60 -0.63 -2.32 20.86
CA ASP A 60 -2.01 -1.86 21.01
C ASP A 60 -2.86 -2.60 19.99
N SER A 61 -3.61 -3.60 20.32
CA SER A 61 -4.51 -4.20 19.33
C SER A 61 -5.54 -3.16 18.83
N PRO A 62 -5.32 -2.49 17.68
CA PRO A 62 -6.18 -1.40 17.20
C PRO A 62 -7.50 -1.91 16.60
N ILE A 63 -7.72 -3.21 16.67
CA ILE A 63 -8.88 -3.88 16.11
C ILE A 63 -9.93 -4.05 17.19
N THR A 64 -11.03 -3.34 17.05
CA THR A 64 -12.16 -3.42 17.96
C THR A 64 -13.38 -4.00 17.26
N SER A 65 -14.10 -4.90 17.95
CA SER A 65 -15.42 -5.35 17.53
C SER A 65 -16.43 -4.25 17.89
N GLY A 66 -16.81 -3.45 16.91
CA GLY A 66 -17.94 -2.51 17.03
C GLY A 66 -19.06 -2.93 16.14
N GLY A 67 -20.32 -2.77 16.57
CA GLY A 67 -21.52 -3.18 15.82
C GLY A 67 -21.81 -2.38 14.52
N GLU A 68 -20.95 -1.43 14.16
CA GLU A 68 -21.13 -0.57 12.99
C GLU A 68 -20.35 -1.10 11.77
N LYS A 69 -20.95 -0.90 10.58
CA LYS A 69 -20.24 -1.15 9.33
C LYS A 69 -19.10 -0.14 9.19
N ARG A 70 -17.87 -0.62 8.97
CA ARG A 70 -16.68 0.22 8.81
C ARG A 70 -15.95 -0.13 7.53
N PHE A 71 -15.46 0.87 6.86
CA PHE A 71 -14.47 0.75 5.81
C PHE A 71 -13.13 1.23 6.36
N LYS A 72 -12.09 0.40 6.19
CA LYS A 72 -10.70 0.78 6.53
C LYS A 72 -9.86 0.68 5.27
N TYR A 73 -9.10 1.73 5.00
CA TYR A 73 -8.07 1.75 3.98
C TYR A 73 -6.73 1.92 4.68
N ILE A 74 -5.82 1.00 4.43
CA ILE A 74 -4.47 0.98 4.99
C ILE A 74 -3.52 1.00 3.81
N HIS A 75 -2.71 2.04 3.72
CA HIS A 75 -1.69 2.18 2.70
C HIS A 75 -0.33 2.09 3.37
N LEU A 76 0.44 1.10 2.99
CA LEU A 76 1.78 0.84 3.47
C LEU A 76 2.76 1.24 2.36
N GLU A 77 3.96 1.67 2.74
CA GLU A 77 5.06 1.87 1.80
C GLU A 77 5.53 0.53 1.23
N GLY A 78 5.34 -0.53 2.00
CA GLY A 78 5.59 -1.89 1.56
C GLY A 78 7.05 -2.12 1.20
N ALA A 79 7.29 -2.68 0.03
CA ALA A 79 8.63 -3.00 -0.44
C ALA A 79 9.26 -1.86 -1.28
N HIS A 80 8.88 -0.61 -1.04
CA HIS A 80 9.49 0.56 -1.66
C HIS A 80 10.93 0.79 -1.15
N GLU A 81 11.81 1.27 -2.02
CA GLU A 81 13.17 1.70 -1.60
C GLU A 81 13.13 2.99 -0.75
N PRO A 82 14.05 3.15 0.21
CA PRO A 82 15.17 2.28 0.57
C PRO A 82 14.74 1.08 1.43
N HIS A 83 15.36 -0.09 1.19
CA HIS A 83 15.12 -1.31 1.96
C HIS A 83 15.98 -1.28 3.23
N VAL A 84 15.36 -1.00 4.37
CA VAL A 84 16.05 -0.78 5.65
C VAL A 84 15.53 -1.64 6.80
N TYR A 85 14.76 -2.67 6.53
CA TYR A 85 14.33 -3.66 7.53
C TYR A 85 14.72 -5.05 7.13
N ASP A 86 15.05 -5.87 8.12
CA ASP A 86 15.02 -7.32 7.92
C ASP A 86 13.56 -7.85 8.03
N LYS A 87 13.40 -9.14 7.85
CA LYS A 87 12.10 -9.84 7.92
C LYS A 87 11.38 -9.71 9.28
N ASP A 88 12.09 -9.33 10.34
CA ASP A 88 11.59 -9.17 11.70
C ASP A 88 11.42 -7.68 12.09
N PHE A 89 11.47 -6.77 11.12
CA PHE A 89 11.41 -5.32 11.29
C PHE A 89 12.56 -4.71 12.11
N ASN A 90 13.71 -5.39 12.21
CA ASN A 90 14.91 -4.75 12.74
C ASN A 90 15.46 -3.77 11.70
N VAL A 91 15.72 -2.52 12.14
CA VAL A 91 16.25 -1.47 11.27
C VAL A 91 17.72 -1.74 10.95
N LEU A 92 18.05 -1.73 9.66
CA LEU A 92 19.39 -1.95 9.11
C LEU A 92 19.80 -0.77 8.23
N GLU A 93 21.09 -0.64 7.94
CA GLU A 93 21.57 0.33 6.95
C GLU A 93 21.10 -0.02 5.52
N SER A 94 21.00 -1.30 5.22
CA SER A 94 20.47 -1.84 3.96
C SER A 94 19.99 -3.27 4.18
N SER A 95 18.94 -3.66 3.48
CA SER A 95 18.34 -4.99 3.55
C SER A 95 18.06 -5.53 2.15
N PRO A 96 18.06 -6.86 1.95
CA PRO A 96 17.57 -7.46 0.72
C PRO A 96 16.08 -7.14 0.49
N TYR A 97 15.71 -6.89 -0.75
CA TYR A 97 14.30 -6.67 -1.16
C TYR A 97 13.36 -7.76 -0.61
N ARG A 98 13.82 -9.02 -0.63
CA ARG A 98 13.06 -10.16 -0.13
C ARG A 98 12.70 -10.03 1.35
N ASP A 99 13.63 -9.56 2.18
CA ASP A 99 13.43 -9.44 3.62
C ASP A 99 12.33 -8.40 3.93
N VAL A 100 12.30 -7.31 3.17
CA VAL A 100 11.25 -6.29 3.31
C VAL A 100 9.88 -6.84 2.91
N ILE A 101 9.80 -7.67 1.88
CA ILE A 101 8.56 -8.37 1.52
C ILE A 101 8.13 -9.30 2.66
N GLU A 102 9.05 -10.10 3.19
CA GLU A 102 8.75 -11.03 4.30
C GLU A 102 8.28 -10.27 5.55
N ALA A 103 8.88 -9.10 5.86
CA ALA A 103 8.43 -8.22 6.94
C ALA A 103 6.97 -7.76 6.74
N ASN A 104 6.61 -7.34 5.52
CA ASN A 104 5.24 -6.94 5.22
C ASN A 104 4.23 -8.09 5.41
N PHE A 105 4.59 -9.32 5.03
CA PHE A 105 3.74 -10.47 5.30
C PHE A 105 3.67 -10.83 6.79
N THR A 106 4.74 -10.63 7.55
CA THR A 106 4.75 -10.79 9.01
C THR A 106 3.77 -9.80 9.66
N MET A 107 3.80 -8.55 9.25
CA MET A 107 2.87 -7.53 9.72
C MET A 107 1.41 -7.84 9.33
N LEU A 108 1.19 -8.30 8.11
CA LEU A 108 -0.12 -8.72 7.64
C LEU A 108 -0.67 -9.88 8.47
N ASP A 109 0.15 -10.92 8.74
CA ASP A 109 -0.26 -12.07 9.54
C ASP A 109 -0.65 -11.64 10.96
N LEU A 110 0.12 -10.74 11.58
CA LEU A 110 -0.20 -10.18 12.88
C LEU A 110 -1.55 -9.44 12.85
N PHE A 111 -1.79 -8.61 11.83
CA PHE A 111 -3.05 -7.89 11.66
C PHE A 111 -4.25 -8.83 11.50
N LEU A 112 -4.14 -9.83 10.62
CA LEU A 112 -5.18 -10.83 10.40
C LEU A 112 -5.43 -11.69 11.64
N SER A 113 -4.38 -12.03 12.39
CA SER A 113 -4.48 -12.75 13.65
C SER A 113 -5.26 -11.96 14.70
N GLN A 114 -5.01 -10.66 14.81
CA GLN A 114 -5.78 -9.77 15.69
C GLN A 114 -7.25 -9.64 15.25
N MET A 115 -7.52 -9.61 13.96
CA MET A 115 -8.90 -9.63 13.45
C MET A 115 -9.64 -10.92 13.85
N LYS A 116 -8.96 -12.06 13.80
CA LYS A 116 -9.50 -13.34 14.26
C LYS A 116 -9.77 -13.34 15.75
N GLN A 117 -8.83 -12.85 16.56
CA GLN A 117 -8.98 -12.71 18.00
C GLN A 117 -10.13 -11.78 18.38
N ALA A 118 -10.32 -10.68 17.66
CA ALA A 118 -11.42 -9.76 17.86
C ALA A 118 -12.78 -10.29 17.30
N GLY A 119 -12.81 -11.45 16.65
CA GLY A 119 -14.02 -12.05 16.08
C GLY A 119 -14.59 -11.29 14.88
N VAL A 120 -13.78 -10.46 14.21
CA VAL A 120 -14.24 -9.64 13.07
C VAL A 120 -13.78 -10.17 11.72
N TYR A 121 -12.82 -11.09 11.69
CA TYR A 121 -12.20 -11.61 10.48
C TYR A 121 -13.23 -12.21 9.50
N ASP A 122 -14.07 -13.12 9.99
CA ASP A 122 -15.05 -13.82 9.15
C ASP A 122 -16.11 -12.86 8.56
N ASN A 123 -16.47 -11.82 9.32
CA ASN A 123 -17.47 -10.84 8.90
C ASN A 123 -16.88 -9.66 8.11
N THR A 124 -15.63 -9.75 7.71
CA THR A 124 -14.93 -8.70 6.95
C THR A 124 -14.57 -9.20 5.54
N ALA A 125 -14.90 -8.42 4.53
CA ALA A 125 -14.29 -8.56 3.21
C ALA A 125 -12.91 -7.89 3.24
N ILE A 126 -11.89 -8.59 2.76
CA ILE A 126 -10.49 -8.12 2.80
C ILE A 126 -9.95 -8.14 1.37
N VAL A 127 -9.38 -7.02 0.95
CA VAL A 127 -8.64 -6.90 -0.31
C VAL A 127 -7.22 -6.46 0.02
N ILE A 128 -6.23 -7.24 -0.39
CA ILE A 128 -4.82 -6.94 -0.24
C ILE A 128 -4.24 -6.86 -1.65
N MET A 129 -3.63 -5.71 -1.96
CA MET A 129 -3.13 -5.46 -3.30
C MET A 129 -1.89 -4.58 -3.25
N ALA A 130 -1.03 -4.69 -4.26
CA ALA A 130 -0.02 -3.69 -4.55
C ALA A 130 -0.52 -2.75 -5.64
N ASP A 131 -0.06 -1.51 -5.66
CA ASP A 131 -0.40 -0.51 -6.67
C ASP A 131 0.29 -0.79 -8.02
N HIS A 132 1.50 -1.39 -7.98
CA HIS A 132 2.26 -1.84 -9.15
C HIS A 132 3.26 -2.94 -8.77
N GLY A 133 3.92 -3.51 -9.76
CA GLY A 133 5.01 -4.47 -9.58
C GLY A 133 6.36 -3.78 -9.35
N SER A 134 7.43 -4.57 -9.16
CA SER A 134 8.78 -4.06 -8.97
C SER A 134 9.34 -3.40 -10.24
N HIS A 135 10.07 -2.30 -10.07
CA HIS A 135 10.77 -1.59 -11.14
C HIS A 135 12.26 -1.95 -11.24
N ASN A 136 12.72 -2.92 -10.46
CA ASN A 136 14.15 -3.24 -10.34
C ASN A 136 14.74 -4.00 -11.53
N ASP A 137 13.97 -4.26 -12.58
CA ASP A 137 14.48 -4.87 -13.80
C ASP A 137 14.77 -3.78 -14.84
N THR A 138 15.91 -3.92 -15.52
CA THR A 138 16.42 -2.91 -16.46
C THR A 138 15.70 -2.86 -17.80
N ASP A 139 14.91 -3.88 -18.13
CA ASP A 139 14.13 -3.91 -19.37
C ASP A 139 12.63 -3.71 -19.12
N LEU A 140 12.21 -2.45 -19.11
CA LEU A 140 10.82 -2.04 -18.92
C LEU A 140 9.83 -2.66 -19.93
N ARG A 141 10.32 -3.27 -21.03
CA ARG A 141 9.47 -3.90 -22.04
C ARG A 141 9.17 -5.36 -21.73
N THR A 142 9.95 -5.98 -20.87
CA THR A 142 9.81 -7.38 -20.47
C THR A 142 9.25 -7.57 -19.06
N ILE A 143 9.11 -6.49 -18.30
CA ILE A 143 8.56 -6.54 -16.95
C ILE A 143 7.06 -6.80 -17.03
N ASN A 144 6.67 -8.01 -16.71
CA ASN A 144 5.29 -8.31 -16.36
C ASN A 144 5.02 -7.70 -14.98
N GLN A 145 4.43 -6.52 -14.98
CA GLN A 145 3.93 -5.86 -13.78
C GLN A 145 2.70 -6.65 -13.28
N ASN A 146 2.95 -7.72 -12.54
CA ASN A 146 1.91 -8.54 -11.92
C ASN A 146 1.86 -8.24 -10.42
N PRO A 147 1.21 -7.13 -10.02
CA PRO A 147 1.04 -6.83 -8.61
C PRO A 147 0.21 -7.93 -7.93
N ILE A 148 0.49 -8.15 -6.66
CA ILE A 148 -0.29 -9.09 -5.86
C ILE A 148 -1.73 -8.60 -5.73
N LEU A 149 -2.69 -9.52 -5.82
CA LEU A 149 -4.09 -9.30 -5.48
C LEU A 149 -4.61 -10.51 -4.72
N LEU A 150 -4.98 -10.31 -3.46
CA LEU A 150 -5.60 -11.32 -2.61
C LEU A 150 -6.96 -10.80 -2.16
N ILE A 151 -7.98 -11.61 -2.30
CA ILE A 151 -9.35 -11.25 -1.94
C ILE A 151 -9.92 -12.33 -1.01
N LYS A 152 -10.54 -11.88 0.07
CA LYS A 152 -11.36 -12.70 0.95
C LYS A 152 -12.76 -12.06 1.05
N GLY A 153 -13.77 -12.80 0.70
CA GLY A 153 -15.18 -12.42 0.89
C GLY A 153 -15.64 -12.49 2.35
N ARG A 154 -16.79 -11.90 2.64
CA ARG A 154 -17.44 -12.07 3.96
C ARG A 154 -17.92 -13.50 4.12
N SER A 155 -17.69 -14.07 5.29
CA SER A 155 -18.09 -15.44 5.64
C SER A 155 -17.52 -16.50 4.69
N GLU A 156 -16.53 -16.15 3.92
CA GLU A 156 -15.80 -17.06 3.06
C GLU A 156 -14.89 -17.94 3.90
N GLN A 157 -14.98 -19.25 3.70
CA GLN A 157 -14.16 -20.24 4.38
C GLN A 157 -13.56 -21.19 3.34
N HIS A 158 -12.24 -21.27 3.35
CA HIS A 158 -11.46 -22.17 2.51
C HIS A 158 -10.38 -22.83 3.34
N ASP A 159 -10.05 -24.07 3.00
CA ASP A 159 -8.96 -24.82 3.65
C ASP A 159 -7.56 -24.37 3.15
N GLY A 160 -7.51 -23.41 2.24
CA GLY A 160 -6.28 -22.88 1.67
C GLY A 160 -6.53 -21.79 0.62
N LEU A 161 -5.43 -21.25 0.11
CA LEU A 161 -5.45 -20.25 -0.94
C LEU A 161 -5.83 -20.88 -2.29
N THR A 162 -6.87 -20.32 -2.94
CA THR A 162 -7.22 -20.67 -4.31
C THR A 162 -6.58 -19.69 -5.28
N VAL A 163 -5.77 -20.20 -6.22
CA VAL A 163 -5.12 -19.38 -7.24
C VAL A 163 -6.00 -19.30 -8.48
N SER A 164 -6.32 -18.10 -8.93
CA SER A 164 -6.99 -17.84 -10.20
C SER A 164 -5.98 -17.31 -11.23
N TYR A 165 -6.05 -17.82 -12.45
CA TYR A 165 -5.28 -17.34 -13.60
C TYR A 165 -6.11 -16.48 -14.56
N ALA A 166 -7.32 -16.09 -14.14
CA ALA A 166 -8.12 -15.15 -14.91
C ALA A 166 -7.40 -13.79 -14.99
N PRO A 167 -7.35 -13.15 -16.16
CA PRO A 167 -6.84 -11.80 -16.27
C PRO A 167 -7.79 -10.86 -15.51
N VAL A 168 -7.21 -10.06 -14.62
CA VAL A 168 -7.93 -9.09 -13.78
C VAL A 168 -7.22 -7.75 -13.89
N SER A 169 -7.97 -6.68 -14.00
CA SER A 169 -7.48 -5.31 -13.91
C SER A 169 -8.05 -4.62 -12.66
N TYR A 170 -7.48 -3.49 -12.28
CA TYR A 170 -8.02 -2.72 -11.16
C TYR A 170 -9.41 -2.13 -11.45
N ASP A 171 -9.79 -2.00 -12.72
CA ASP A 171 -11.13 -1.58 -13.11
C ASP A 171 -12.19 -2.64 -12.74
N ASP A 172 -11.81 -3.92 -12.68
CA ASP A 172 -12.71 -5.01 -12.29
C ASP A 172 -13.06 -4.98 -10.79
N LEU A 173 -12.26 -4.29 -9.96
CA LEU A 173 -12.51 -4.14 -8.53
C LEU A 173 -13.60 -3.10 -8.21
N GLN A 174 -14.10 -2.36 -9.20
CA GLN A 174 -15.12 -1.32 -9.04
C GLN A 174 -16.55 -1.83 -9.27
N GLN A 175 -16.72 -3.09 -9.66
CA GLN A 175 -18.01 -3.73 -9.92
C GLN A 175 -18.48 -4.55 -8.71
#